data_0012c6a0eb326b2c17223bdd2111f247
#
_entry.id   0012c6a0eb326b2c17223bdd2111f247
#
_cell.length_a   1.000
_cell.length_b   1.000
_cell.length_c   1.000
_cell.angle_alpha   90.00
_cell.angle_beta   90.00
_cell.angle_gamma   90.00
#
_symmetry.space_group_name_H-M   'P 1'
#
loop_
_entity.id
_entity.type
_entity.pdbx_description
1 polymer ?
#
loop_
_entity_poly.entity_id
_entity_poly.type
_entity_poly.pdbx_seq_one_letter_code
_entity_poly.pdbx_strand_id
1 'polypeptide(L)'
;MHGTLWNIASKLPVYGDDITAVQGMTSVVDSLIGDSAPQFMNVLTTLKNAQLSTGDGQLNIQPILEAQKTIVSANESLQQQVQKYQNLPKAHIGIVNDAYNTGKTQLTKLADRVDQLSGTFQIPPNFLGSGQARTYALMAMTTSEERSSGGLIGSVGVVTTDNGKISIGDFRSNKECIPYGAGDPTEDEQRIFEQWGPLKMSFDIRDLAVYPDTSRVAEGMQSIWQRTSWGRDTPLDGVLMVDPVFLQELVKINGNITLSDGRVLAGGNTAEFLLNKVYIDYPVYMQDTYFAQVAEQTVSNMFSNCLLYTSPSPRDMRRS
;
A
#
# COMPACT_ATOMS: atom_id res chain seq x y z
N MET A 1 6.70 16.06 38.14
CA MET A 1 6.26 16.08 39.55
C MET A 1 7.00 14.99 40.34
N HIS A 2 8.24 15.24 40.71
CA HIS A 2 9.05 14.28 41.48
C HIS A 2 9.61 14.94 42.75
N GLY A 3 8.71 15.37 43.62
CA GLY A 3 9.12 15.93 44.90
C GLY A 3 9.04 14.91 46.03
N THR A 4 9.87 15.05 47.05
CA THR A 4 9.94 14.18 48.24
C THR A 4 8.57 13.94 48.90
N LEU A 5 7.67 14.93 48.87
CA LEU A 5 6.31 14.84 49.39
C LEU A 5 5.43 13.80 48.64
N TRP A 6 5.58 13.72 47.34
CA TRP A 6 4.83 12.74 46.51
C TRP A 6 5.30 11.29 46.77
N ASN A 7 6.59 11.08 46.99
CA ASN A 7 7.13 9.76 47.36
C ASN A 7 6.70 9.31 48.77
N ILE A 8 6.40 10.24 49.66
CA ILE A 8 5.85 9.91 50.98
C ILE A 8 4.35 9.63 50.86
N ALA A 9 3.64 10.39 50.08
CA ALA A 9 2.20 10.24 49.87
C ALA A 9 1.81 8.93 49.17
N SER A 10 2.67 8.41 48.25
CA SER A 10 2.46 7.13 47.58
C SER A 10 2.58 5.91 48.53
N LYS A 11 3.06 6.07 49.74
CA LYS A 11 3.14 5.04 50.79
C LYS A 11 1.96 5.04 51.75
N LEU A 12 0.96 5.90 51.57
CA LEU A 12 -0.23 5.93 52.41
C LEU A 12 -1.12 4.70 52.15
N PRO A 13 -1.64 4.01 53.19
CA PRO A 13 -2.32 2.73 53.07
C PRO A 13 -3.59 2.79 52.27
N VAL A 14 -4.24 3.70 51.85
CA VAL A 14 -5.51 3.72 51.07
C VAL A 14 -5.37 4.47 49.75
N TYR A 15 -4.57 5.56 49.74
CA TYR A 15 -4.47 6.47 48.59
C TYR A 15 -3.13 6.34 47.83
N GLY A 16 -2.25 5.47 48.29
CA GLY A 16 -0.93 5.31 47.68
C GLY A 16 -1.00 4.85 46.21
N ASP A 17 -1.95 3.97 45.92
CA ASP A 17 -2.18 3.44 44.56
C ASP A 17 -2.72 4.56 43.63
N ASP A 18 -3.64 5.40 44.11
CA ASP A 18 -4.18 6.51 43.33
C ASP A 18 -3.09 7.53 42.99
N ILE A 19 -2.22 7.84 43.95
CA ILE A 19 -1.07 8.72 43.73
C ILE A 19 -0.09 8.13 42.73
N THR A 20 0.22 6.83 42.87
CA THR A 20 1.11 6.11 41.96
C THR A 20 0.51 6.06 40.57
N ALA A 21 -0.79 5.83 40.44
CA ALA A 21 -1.50 5.83 39.15
C ALA A 21 -1.41 7.21 38.48
N VAL A 22 -1.70 8.31 39.21
CA VAL A 22 -1.61 9.67 38.67
C VAL A 22 -0.18 10.01 38.22
N GLN A 23 0.83 9.69 39.05
CA GLN A 23 2.23 9.91 38.67
C GLN A 23 2.61 9.11 37.44
N GLY A 24 2.21 7.85 37.34
CA GLY A 24 2.47 6.98 36.20
C GLY A 24 1.77 7.48 34.94
N MET A 25 0.49 7.85 35.02
CA MET A 25 -0.24 8.44 33.89
C MET A 25 0.45 9.70 33.38
N THR A 26 0.85 10.62 34.28
CA THR A 26 1.57 11.83 33.89
C THR A 26 2.91 11.53 33.27
N SER A 27 3.67 10.60 33.84
CA SER A 27 5.00 10.20 33.28
C SER A 27 4.86 9.61 31.87
N VAL A 28 3.83 8.82 31.60
CA VAL A 28 3.59 8.26 30.25
C VAL A 28 3.23 9.40 29.28
N VAL A 29 2.37 10.33 29.67
CA VAL A 29 2.03 11.48 28.82
C VAL A 29 3.25 12.35 28.53
N ASP A 30 4.08 12.62 29.54
CA ASP A 30 5.33 13.38 29.36
C ASP A 30 6.28 12.68 28.37
N SER A 31 6.43 11.34 28.46
CA SER A 31 7.26 10.58 27.50
C SER A 31 6.66 10.56 26.10
N LEU A 32 5.34 10.49 25.96
CA LEU A 32 4.69 10.54 24.64
C LEU A 32 4.90 11.90 23.97
N ILE A 33 4.80 12.99 24.72
CA ILE A 33 5.00 14.34 24.19
C ILE A 33 6.50 14.62 23.93
N GLY A 34 7.37 14.20 24.86
CA GLY A 34 8.80 14.48 24.80
C GLY A 34 9.58 13.60 23.81
N ASP A 35 9.21 12.34 23.68
CA ASP A 35 9.97 11.34 22.95
C ASP A 35 9.27 10.88 21.67
N SER A 36 8.02 10.42 21.76
CA SER A 36 7.34 9.78 20.64
C SER A 36 6.82 10.79 19.60
N ALA A 37 6.17 11.86 20.04
CA ALA A 37 5.59 12.86 19.13
C ALA A 37 6.65 13.55 18.24
N PRO A 38 7.84 13.95 18.74
CA PRO A 38 8.89 14.50 17.90
C PRO A 38 9.40 13.54 16.82
N GLN A 39 9.45 12.24 17.13
CA GLN A 39 9.87 11.23 16.15
C GLN A 39 8.87 11.13 14.98
N PHE A 40 7.55 11.13 15.25
CA PHE A 40 6.54 11.16 14.19
C PHE A 40 6.57 12.46 13.39
N MET A 41 6.81 13.60 14.03
CA MET A 41 6.97 14.87 13.32
C MET A 41 8.22 14.88 12.45
N ASN A 42 9.30 14.23 12.88
CA ASN A 42 10.51 14.08 12.07
C ASN A 42 10.25 13.25 10.81
N VAL A 43 9.52 12.14 10.91
CA VAL A 43 9.11 11.35 9.74
C VAL A 43 8.38 12.21 8.72
N LEU A 44 7.36 12.97 9.16
CA LEU A 44 6.59 13.85 8.28
C LEU A 44 7.48 14.92 7.62
N THR A 45 8.41 15.48 8.38
CA THR A 45 9.35 16.50 7.88
C THR A 45 10.34 15.89 6.88
N THR A 46 10.89 14.72 7.19
CA THR A 46 11.81 13.99 6.30
C THR A 46 11.15 13.69 4.96
N LEU A 47 9.94 13.11 4.97
CA LEU A 47 9.22 12.79 3.74
C LEU A 47 8.78 14.03 2.98
N LYS A 48 8.30 15.07 3.68
CA LYS A 48 7.88 16.33 3.06
C LYS A 48 9.02 17.06 2.33
N ASN A 49 10.21 17.00 2.90
CA ASN A 49 11.39 17.70 2.36
C ASN A 49 12.23 16.81 1.43
N ALA A 50 11.88 15.53 1.31
CA ALA A 50 12.62 14.59 0.50
C ALA A 50 12.45 14.90 -0.99
N GLN A 51 13.55 14.91 -1.73
CA GLN A 51 13.53 14.79 -3.18
C GLN A 51 13.44 13.30 -3.52
N LEU A 52 12.21 12.82 -3.69
CA LEU A 52 11.96 11.41 -4.00
C LEU A 52 12.24 11.06 -5.46
N SER A 53 12.15 12.02 -6.39
CA SER A 53 12.50 11.82 -7.80
C SER A 53 13.95 12.22 -8.04
N THR A 54 14.72 11.38 -8.71
CA THR A 54 16.09 11.67 -9.15
C THR A 54 16.14 12.26 -10.56
N GLY A 55 14.97 12.34 -11.25
CA GLY A 55 14.84 12.89 -12.59
C GLY A 55 15.18 11.93 -13.74
N ASP A 56 15.63 10.71 -13.43
CA ASP A 56 16.04 9.69 -14.40
C ASP A 56 15.16 8.42 -14.37
N GLY A 57 13.92 8.55 -13.85
CA GLY A 57 12.99 7.43 -13.70
C GLY A 57 13.26 6.55 -12.49
N GLN A 58 14.08 7.04 -11.57
CA GLN A 58 14.39 6.36 -10.32
C GLN A 58 13.88 7.14 -9.11
N LEU A 59 13.38 6.43 -8.11
CA LEU A 59 13.05 6.99 -6.80
C LEU A 59 14.25 6.93 -5.87
N ASN A 60 14.54 8.04 -5.19
CA ASN A 60 15.44 8.04 -4.05
C ASN A 60 14.73 7.37 -2.86
N ILE A 61 15.11 6.12 -2.57
CA ILE A 61 14.50 5.34 -1.48
C ILE A 61 15.07 5.67 -0.09
N GLN A 62 16.16 6.40 0.01
CA GLN A 62 16.83 6.68 1.30
C GLN A 62 15.91 7.40 2.30
N PRO A 63 15.16 8.47 1.92
CA PRO A 63 14.20 9.10 2.83
C PRO A 63 13.08 8.16 3.29
N ILE A 64 12.69 7.20 2.45
CA ILE A 64 11.66 6.20 2.78
C ILE A 64 12.21 5.22 3.82
N LEU A 65 13.45 4.77 3.64
CA LEU A 65 14.14 3.88 4.60
C LEU A 65 14.39 4.57 5.95
N GLU A 66 14.76 5.84 5.95
CA GLU A 66 14.91 6.64 7.17
C GLU A 66 13.57 6.84 7.89
N ALA A 67 12.52 7.15 7.14
CA ALA A 67 11.17 7.26 7.68
C ALA A 67 10.69 5.93 8.27
N GLN A 68 10.89 4.81 7.59
CA GLN A 68 10.59 3.47 8.08
C GLN A 68 11.28 3.19 9.42
N LYS A 69 12.60 3.41 9.48
CA LYS A 69 13.38 3.21 10.70
C LYS A 69 12.84 4.02 11.88
N THR A 70 12.54 5.28 11.62
CA THR A 70 12.04 6.20 12.65
C THR A 70 10.63 5.82 13.12
N ILE A 71 9.75 5.41 12.23
CA ILE A 71 8.39 4.95 12.58
C ILE A 71 8.43 3.67 13.40
N VAL A 72 9.28 2.70 13.03
CA VAL A 72 9.43 1.45 13.79
C VAL A 72 9.91 1.76 15.22
N SER A 73 10.95 2.57 15.36
CA SER A 73 11.45 2.98 16.68
C SER A 73 10.41 3.74 17.51
N ALA A 74 9.66 4.65 16.88
CA ALA A 74 8.58 5.40 17.54
C ALA A 74 7.43 4.49 17.98
N ASN A 75 7.08 3.47 17.16
CA ASN A 75 6.09 2.47 17.52
C ASN A 75 6.54 1.64 18.73
N GLU A 76 7.77 1.14 18.73
CA GLU A 76 8.32 0.38 19.85
C GLU A 76 8.30 1.21 21.15
N SER A 77 8.70 2.48 21.08
CA SER A 77 8.63 3.40 22.22
C SER A 77 7.19 3.58 22.72
N LEU A 78 6.24 3.79 21.80
CA LEU A 78 4.82 3.93 22.14
C LEU A 78 4.26 2.67 22.80
N GLN A 79 4.55 1.48 22.27
CA GLN A 79 4.11 0.21 22.84
C GLN A 79 4.64 0.02 24.27
N GLN A 80 5.90 0.40 24.53
CA GLN A 80 6.48 0.38 25.88
C GLN A 80 5.72 1.32 26.84
N GLN A 81 5.33 2.53 26.38
CA GLN A 81 4.55 3.46 27.21
C GLN A 81 3.14 2.91 27.47
N VAL A 82 2.49 2.28 26.50
CA VAL A 82 1.19 1.63 26.68
C VAL A 82 1.29 0.52 27.71
N GLN A 83 2.31 -0.32 27.65
CA GLN A 83 2.54 -1.38 28.64
C GLN A 83 2.77 -0.80 30.04
N LYS A 84 3.58 0.26 30.18
CA LYS A 84 3.75 0.97 31.47
C LYS A 84 2.43 1.48 32.00
N TYR A 85 1.62 2.10 31.14
CA TYR A 85 0.29 2.61 31.52
C TYR A 85 -0.63 1.49 32.00
N GLN A 86 -0.67 0.37 31.29
CA GLN A 86 -1.53 -0.79 31.61
C GLN A 86 -1.14 -1.47 32.92
N ASN A 87 0.13 -1.36 33.31
CA ASN A 87 0.68 -1.94 34.55
C ASN A 87 0.56 -1.01 35.77
N LEU A 88 -0.05 0.17 35.62
CA LEU A 88 -0.29 1.05 36.74
C LEU A 88 -1.26 0.42 37.73
N PRO A 89 -1.11 0.68 39.05
CA PRO A 89 -2.02 0.14 40.05
C PRO A 89 -3.44 0.66 39.83
N LYS A 90 -4.42 -0.16 40.23
CA LYS A 90 -5.83 0.20 40.12
C LYS A 90 -6.16 1.32 41.10
N ALA A 91 -6.69 2.41 40.58
CA ALA A 91 -7.11 3.55 41.39
C ALA A 91 -8.43 3.25 42.15
N HIS A 92 -8.57 3.78 43.35
CA HIS A 92 -9.76 3.66 44.22
C HIS A 92 -10.65 4.88 44.13
N ILE A 93 -10.09 6.08 43.90
CA ILE A 93 -10.82 7.32 43.70
C ILE A 93 -11.48 7.30 42.32
N GLY A 94 -12.81 7.49 42.27
CA GLY A 94 -13.62 7.38 41.06
C GLY A 94 -13.07 8.20 39.89
N ILE A 95 -12.79 9.50 40.13
CA ILE A 95 -12.26 10.38 39.08
C ILE A 95 -10.89 9.95 38.56
N VAL A 96 -10.02 9.36 39.39
CA VAL A 96 -8.72 8.84 38.99
C VAL A 96 -8.88 7.56 38.15
N ASN A 97 -9.78 6.69 38.58
CA ASN A 97 -10.12 5.46 37.88
C ASN A 97 -10.73 5.75 36.49
N ASP A 98 -11.62 6.75 36.39
CA ASP A 98 -12.22 7.17 35.12
C ASP A 98 -11.17 7.77 34.17
N ALA A 99 -10.27 8.60 34.68
CA ALA A 99 -9.13 9.13 33.91
C ALA A 99 -8.20 8.00 33.43
N TYR A 100 -7.90 7.03 34.29
CA TYR A 100 -7.11 5.85 33.93
C TYR A 100 -7.77 5.05 32.79
N ASN A 101 -9.06 4.73 32.93
CA ASN A 101 -9.77 3.94 31.91
C ASN A 101 -9.88 4.69 30.57
N THR A 102 -10.13 5.99 30.60
CA THR A 102 -10.17 6.84 29.41
C THR A 102 -8.81 6.88 28.75
N GLY A 103 -7.75 7.15 29.51
CA GLY A 103 -6.38 7.17 29.01
C GLY A 103 -5.95 5.83 28.41
N LYS A 104 -6.23 4.71 29.11
CA LYS A 104 -5.96 3.37 28.62
C LYS A 104 -6.62 3.12 27.26
N THR A 105 -7.90 3.47 27.13
CA THR A 105 -8.64 3.29 25.88
C THR A 105 -8.04 4.12 24.73
N GLN A 106 -7.69 5.37 24.97
CA GLN A 106 -7.14 6.25 23.95
C GLN A 106 -5.72 5.85 23.56
N LEU A 107 -4.88 5.46 24.53
CA LEU A 107 -3.52 4.98 24.27
C LEU A 107 -3.50 3.68 23.47
N THR A 108 -4.38 2.73 23.80
CA THR A 108 -4.48 1.48 23.03
C THR A 108 -4.90 1.78 21.59
N LYS A 109 -5.93 2.60 21.37
CA LYS A 109 -6.34 3.01 20.01
C LYS A 109 -5.23 3.72 19.24
N LEU A 110 -4.45 4.56 19.91
CA LEU A 110 -3.31 5.23 19.30
C LEU A 110 -2.23 4.22 18.91
N ALA A 111 -1.90 3.30 19.81
CA ALA A 111 -0.90 2.26 19.57
C ALA A 111 -1.28 1.35 18.39
N ASP A 112 -2.55 0.91 18.32
CA ASP A 112 -3.05 0.10 17.21
C ASP A 112 -2.91 0.83 15.87
N ARG A 113 -3.24 2.13 15.82
CA ARG A 113 -3.11 2.94 14.59
C ARG A 113 -1.65 3.13 14.17
N VAL A 114 -0.76 3.35 15.14
CA VAL A 114 0.67 3.53 14.86
C VAL A 114 1.30 2.22 14.45
N ASP A 115 0.88 1.10 15.03
CA ASP A 115 1.32 -0.23 14.64
C ASP A 115 0.93 -0.56 13.19
N GLN A 116 -0.33 -0.29 12.83
CA GLN A 116 -0.80 -0.43 11.44
C GLN A 116 -0.01 0.46 10.48
N LEU A 117 0.27 1.71 10.87
CA LEU A 117 1.08 2.62 10.07
C LEU A 117 2.52 2.11 9.92
N SER A 118 3.13 1.63 11.00
CA SER A 118 4.46 1.03 11.01
C SER A 118 4.53 -0.17 10.06
N GLY A 119 3.54 -1.05 10.08
CA GLY A 119 3.40 -2.17 9.15
C GLY A 119 3.32 -1.69 7.69
N THR A 120 2.51 -0.65 7.43
CA THR A 120 2.38 -0.07 6.08
C THR A 120 3.71 0.49 5.57
N PHE A 121 4.52 1.12 6.41
CA PHE A 121 5.83 1.66 6.03
C PHE A 121 6.91 0.60 5.74
N GLN A 122 6.64 -0.68 6.03
CA GLN A 122 7.54 -1.77 5.64
C GLN A 122 7.38 -2.18 4.17
N ILE A 123 6.22 -1.89 3.57
CA ILE A 123 5.89 -2.31 2.20
C ILE A 123 6.72 -1.58 1.14
N PRO A 124 6.80 -0.21 1.13
CA PRO A 124 7.43 0.52 0.04
C PRO A 124 8.90 0.18 -0.21
N PRO A 125 9.79 0.05 0.79
CA PRO A 125 11.17 -0.34 0.54
C PRO A 125 11.29 -1.72 -0.10
N ASN A 126 10.52 -2.70 0.37
CA ASN A 126 10.52 -4.05 -0.18
C ASN A 126 9.99 -4.04 -1.61
N PHE A 127 8.86 -3.35 -1.85
CA PHE A 127 8.27 -3.19 -3.17
C PHE A 127 9.24 -2.50 -4.15
N LEU A 128 9.98 -1.49 -3.70
CA LEU A 128 10.94 -0.74 -4.50
C LEU A 128 12.30 -1.43 -4.68
N GLY A 129 12.43 -2.68 -4.24
CA GLY A 129 13.63 -3.49 -4.45
C GLY A 129 14.82 -3.05 -3.60
N SER A 130 14.58 -2.56 -2.37
CA SER A 130 15.66 -2.21 -1.45
C SER A 130 16.49 -3.42 -1.08
N GLY A 131 17.78 -3.41 -1.48
CA GLY A 131 18.75 -4.47 -1.19
C GLY A 131 18.63 -5.72 -2.06
N GLN A 132 17.53 -5.90 -2.80
CA GLN A 132 17.33 -7.00 -3.74
C GLN A 132 16.32 -6.61 -4.80
N ALA A 133 16.67 -6.79 -6.08
CA ALA A 133 15.73 -6.59 -7.18
C ALA A 133 14.49 -7.48 -7.04
N ARG A 134 13.33 -6.93 -7.41
CA ARG A 134 12.03 -7.59 -7.35
C ARG A 134 11.38 -7.64 -8.73
N THR A 135 10.61 -8.69 -8.95
CA THR A 135 9.86 -8.90 -10.20
C THR A 135 8.38 -9.12 -9.88
N TYR A 136 7.53 -8.37 -10.54
CA TYR A 136 6.07 -8.43 -10.37
C TYR A 136 5.39 -8.67 -11.71
N ALA A 137 4.34 -9.49 -11.71
CA ALA A 137 3.41 -9.53 -12.84
C ALA A 137 2.42 -8.37 -12.71
N LEU A 138 2.36 -7.50 -13.71
CA LEU A 138 1.39 -6.42 -13.82
C LEU A 138 0.20 -6.91 -14.64
N MET A 139 -0.89 -7.24 -13.96
CA MET A 139 -2.13 -7.72 -14.59
C MET A 139 -3.03 -6.54 -14.93
N ALA A 140 -3.21 -6.28 -16.22
CA ALA A 140 -4.14 -5.28 -16.71
C ALA A 140 -5.56 -5.85 -16.71
N MET A 141 -6.39 -5.31 -15.83
CA MET A 141 -7.76 -5.78 -15.58
C MET A 141 -8.76 -5.05 -16.49
N THR A 142 -9.71 -5.78 -17.03
CA THR A 142 -10.84 -5.21 -17.78
C THR A 142 -12.09 -5.28 -16.91
N THR A 143 -12.44 -4.16 -16.26
CA THR A 143 -13.57 -4.09 -15.31
C THR A 143 -14.94 -4.16 -16.00
N SER A 144 -15.02 -4.02 -17.32
CA SER A 144 -16.25 -4.26 -18.09
C SER A 144 -16.64 -5.74 -18.17
N GLU A 145 -15.72 -6.66 -17.86
CA GLU A 145 -15.96 -8.08 -17.72
C GLU A 145 -15.74 -8.49 -16.26
N GLU A 146 -16.76 -8.34 -15.45
CA GLU A 146 -16.68 -8.50 -14.00
C GLU A 146 -16.17 -9.88 -13.57
N ARG A 147 -15.28 -9.89 -12.59
CA ARG A 147 -14.82 -11.03 -11.81
C ARG A 147 -14.74 -10.59 -10.33
N SER A 148 -14.68 -11.52 -9.41
CA SER A 148 -14.69 -11.23 -7.96
C SER A 148 -13.55 -10.31 -7.51
N SER A 149 -12.39 -10.39 -8.15
CA SER A 149 -11.21 -9.55 -7.84
C SER A 149 -10.98 -8.42 -8.86
N GLY A 150 -12.01 -7.90 -9.52
CA GLY A 150 -11.94 -6.66 -10.30
C GLY A 150 -12.26 -6.78 -11.78
N GLY A 151 -11.99 -7.90 -12.43
CA GLY A 151 -12.31 -8.07 -13.85
C GLY A 151 -11.50 -9.15 -14.55
N LEU A 152 -11.74 -9.33 -15.84
CA LEU A 152 -10.93 -10.23 -16.67
C LEU A 152 -9.51 -9.68 -16.82
N ILE A 153 -8.51 -10.55 -16.73
CA ILE A 153 -7.12 -10.19 -17.00
C ILE A 153 -6.91 -10.19 -18.50
N GLY A 154 -6.79 -9.01 -19.09
CA GLY A 154 -6.64 -8.82 -20.55
C GLY A 154 -5.22 -9.06 -21.03
N SER A 155 -4.24 -8.54 -20.28
CA SER A 155 -2.82 -8.70 -20.57
C SER A 155 -1.99 -8.72 -19.30
N VAL A 156 -0.76 -9.21 -19.41
CA VAL A 156 0.22 -9.29 -18.32
C VAL A 156 1.52 -8.64 -18.76
N GLY A 157 1.95 -7.62 -18.04
CA GLY A 157 3.28 -7.01 -18.16
C GLY A 157 4.21 -7.48 -17.05
N VAL A 158 5.47 -7.10 -17.16
CA VAL A 158 6.48 -7.33 -16.14
C VAL A 158 6.88 -5.98 -15.54
N VAL A 159 6.89 -5.88 -14.22
CA VAL A 159 7.48 -4.76 -13.50
C VAL A 159 8.68 -5.27 -12.73
N THR A 160 9.83 -4.65 -12.94
CA THR A 160 11.01 -4.90 -12.11
C THR A 160 11.36 -3.67 -11.31
N THR A 161 11.74 -3.89 -10.06
CA THR A 161 12.19 -2.81 -9.17
C THR A 161 13.56 -3.16 -8.60
N ASP A 162 14.48 -2.20 -8.59
CA ASP A 162 15.82 -2.36 -8.03
C ASP A 162 16.27 -1.03 -7.41
N ASN A 163 16.36 -1.00 -6.10
CA ASN A 163 16.78 0.18 -5.33
C ASN A 163 16.10 1.48 -5.77
N GLY A 164 14.79 1.41 -6.01
CA GLY A 164 13.96 2.55 -6.43
C GLY A 164 13.87 2.79 -7.93
N LYS A 165 14.66 2.09 -8.75
CA LYS A 165 14.47 2.08 -10.19
C LYS A 165 13.30 1.15 -10.53
N ILE A 166 12.31 1.68 -11.24
CA ILE A 166 11.17 0.89 -11.73
C ILE A 166 11.27 0.79 -13.25
N SER A 167 11.17 -0.43 -13.76
CA SER A 167 11.16 -0.69 -15.20
C SER A 167 9.92 -1.52 -15.54
N ILE A 168 9.24 -1.12 -16.59
CA ILE A 168 8.10 -1.85 -17.15
C ILE A 168 8.59 -2.54 -18.42
N GLY A 169 8.45 -3.86 -18.46
CA GLY A 169 8.77 -4.68 -19.63
C GLY A 169 7.55 -4.90 -20.53
N ASP A 170 7.72 -5.79 -21.48
CA ASP A 170 6.71 -6.11 -22.48
C ASP A 170 5.41 -6.61 -21.86
N PHE A 171 4.29 -6.18 -22.43
CA PHE A 171 2.98 -6.74 -22.15
C PHE A 171 2.68 -7.90 -23.13
N ARG A 172 2.07 -8.93 -22.59
CA ARG A 172 1.61 -10.11 -23.33
C ARG A 172 0.12 -10.26 -23.20
N SER A 173 -0.53 -10.53 -24.30
CA SER A 173 -1.98 -10.80 -24.30
C SER A 173 -2.28 -12.06 -23.45
N ASN A 174 -3.45 -12.09 -22.82
CA ASN A 174 -3.94 -13.28 -22.13
C ASN A 174 -3.93 -14.52 -23.05
N LYS A 175 -4.14 -14.33 -24.36
CA LYS A 175 -4.08 -15.43 -25.37
C LYS A 175 -2.73 -16.13 -25.41
N GLU A 176 -1.65 -15.42 -25.14
CA GLU A 176 -0.30 -16.02 -25.06
C GLU A 176 -0.13 -16.85 -23.78
N CYS A 177 -0.87 -16.54 -22.72
CA CYS A 177 -0.81 -17.27 -21.45
C CYS A 177 -1.71 -18.52 -21.41
N ILE A 178 -2.83 -18.54 -22.16
CA ILE A 178 -3.81 -19.65 -22.20
C ILE A 178 -3.15 -21.02 -22.42
N PRO A 179 -2.17 -21.19 -23.33
CA PRO A 179 -1.55 -22.50 -23.57
C PRO A 179 -0.81 -23.09 -22.36
N TYR A 180 -0.54 -22.29 -21.34
CA TYR A 180 0.13 -22.73 -20.11
C TYR A 180 -0.82 -23.20 -19.02
N GLY A 181 -2.14 -23.21 -19.29
CA GLY A 181 -3.16 -23.87 -18.49
C GLY A 181 -3.68 -23.06 -17.32
N ALA A 182 -4.29 -23.76 -16.37
CA ALA A 182 -4.96 -23.20 -15.19
C ALA A 182 -3.99 -22.81 -14.08
N GLY A 183 -4.41 -21.95 -13.17
CA GLY A 183 -3.69 -21.53 -11.97
C GLY A 183 -3.78 -22.51 -10.81
N ASP A 184 -3.68 -23.81 -11.09
CA ASP A 184 -3.68 -24.93 -10.13
C ASP A 184 -4.84 -24.88 -9.11
N PRO A 185 -6.12 -24.93 -9.58
CA PRO A 185 -7.27 -24.90 -8.68
C PRO A 185 -7.34 -26.15 -7.82
N THR A 186 -7.76 -26.00 -6.58
CA THR A 186 -8.07 -27.11 -5.68
C THR A 186 -9.35 -27.83 -6.14
N GLU A 187 -9.59 -29.05 -5.61
CA GLU A 187 -10.83 -29.80 -5.90
C GLU A 187 -12.08 -29.02 -5.45
N ASP A 188 -12.02 -28.33 -4.31
CA ASP A 188 -13.12 -27.51 -3.83
C ASP A 188 -13.38 -26.27 -4.73
N GLU A 189 -12.33 -25.62 -5.20
CA GLU A 189 -12.44 -24.51 -6.15
C GLU A 189 -13.04 -24.96 -7.48
N GLN A 190 -12.59 -26.09 -8.02
CA GLN A 190 -13.18 -26.71 -9.23
C GLN A 190 -14.67 -27.01 -9.02
N ARG A 191 -15.03 -27.61 -7.89
CA ARG A 191 -16.43 -27.89 -7.57
C ARG A 191 -17.29 -26.65 -7.50
N ILE A 192 -16.81 -25.57 -6.84
CA ILE A 192 -17.57 -24.34 -6.64
C ILE A 192 -17.68 -23.52 -7.92
N PHE A 193 -16.57 -23.26 -8.59
CA PHE A 193 -16.53 -22.29 -9.69
C PHE A 193 -16.72 -22.93 -11.07
N GLU A 194 -16.35 -24.20 -11.27
CA GLU A 194 -16.50 -24.89 -12.53
C GLU A 194 -17.75 -25.78 -12.57
N GLN A 195 -17.93 -26.70 -11.60
CA GLN A 195 -19.01 -27.69 -11.65
C GLN A 195 -20.36 -27.09 -11.26
N TRP A 196 -20.40 -26.32 -10.18
CA TRP A 196 -21.63 -25.72 -9.64
C TRP A 196 -21.87 -24.28 -10.10
N GLY A 197 -20.79 -23.56 -10.41
CA GLY A 197 -20.87 -22.19 -10.88
C GLY A 197 -21.56 -22.07 -12.25
N PRO A 198 -22.36 -21.02 -12.48
CA PRO A 198 -23.09 -20.84 -13.74
C PRO A 198 -22.17 -20.56 -14.93
N LEU A 199 -20.99 -19.99 -14.69
CA LEU A 199 -20.07 -19.51 -15.72
C LEU A 199 -19.03 -20.54 -16.17
N LYS A 200 -18.91 -21.69 -15.48
CA LYS A 200 -17.98 -22.77 -15.85
C LYS A 200 -16.55 -22.27 -16.02
N MET A 201 -15.98 -21.69 -14.98
CA MET A 201 -14.67 -21.04 -15.00
C MET A 201 -13.54 -22.00 -15.43
N SER A 202 -12.65 -21.53 -16.28
CA SER A 202 -11.51 -22.30 -16.82
C SER A 202 -10.29 -22.31 -15.92
N PHE A 203 -10.21 -21.38 -14.96
CA PHE A 203 -9.03 -21.09 -14.11
C PHE A 203 -7.74 -20.74 -14.87
N ASP A 204 -7.79 -20.57 -16.18
CA ASP A 204 -6.68 -19.97 -16.90
C ASP A 204 -6.63 -18.45 -16.64
N ILE A 205 -5.67 -17.78 -17.26
CA ILE A 205 -5.43 -16.35 -17.03
C ILE A 205 -6.70 -15.48 -17.14
N ARG A 206 -7.67 -15.84 -17.98
CA ARG A 206 -8.90 -15.06 -18.20
C ARG A 206 -9.84 -15.09 -17.00
N ASP A 207 -9.88 -16.24 -16.33
CA ASP A 207 -10.79 -16.49 -15.22
C ASP A 207 -10.08 -16.54 -13.85
N LEU A 208 -8.78 -16.26 -13.82
CA LEU A 208 -8.00 -16.31 -12.59
C LEU A 208 -8.51 -15.34 -11.51
N ALA A 209 -9.06 -14.20 -11.91
CA ALA A 209 -9.64 -13.22 -11.00
C ALA A 209 -11.04 -13.60 -10.46
N VAL A 210 -11.51 -14.84 -10.67
CA VAL A 210 -12.75 -15.37 -10.09
C VAL A 210 -12.66 -15.50 -8.56
N TYR A 211 -11.46 -15.69 -8.03
CA TYR A 211 -11.25 -15.76 -6.60
C TYR A 211 -11.46 -14.38 -5.95
N PRO A 212 -12.25 -14.28 -4.87
CA PRO A 212 -12.40 -13.03 -4.15
C PRO A 212 -11.14 -12.64 -3.35
N ASP A 213 -10.29 -13.61 -3.03
CA ASP A 213 -9.01 -13.41 -2.36
C ASP A 213 -7.91 -13.16 -3.41
N THR A 214 -7.34 -11.95 -3.37
CA THR A 214 -6.26 -11.55 -4.29
C THR A 214 -4.96 -12.31 -4.06
N SER A 215 -4.72 -12.84 -2.85
CA SER A 215 -3.56 -13.71 -2.58
C SER A 215 -3.69 -15.00 -3.41
N ARG A 216 -4.89 -15.55 -3.52
CA ARG A 216 -5.13 -16.75 -4.32
C ARG A 216 -4.98 -16.48 -5.82
N VAL A 217 -5.38 -15.30 -6.27
CA VAL A 217 -5.11 -14.85 -7.66
C VAL A 217 -3.61 -14.80 -7.92
N ALA A 218 -2.83 -14.27 -6.97
CA ALA A 218 -1.38 -14.19 -7.06
C ALA A 218 -0.72 -15.59 -7.13
N GLU A 219 -1.16 -16.54 -6.32
CA GLU A 219 -0.68 -17.93 -6.36
C GLU A 219 -0.96 -18.58 -7.71
N GLY A 220 -2.17 -18.43 -8.24
CA GLY A 220 -2.53 -18.95 -9.55
C GLY A 220 -1.73 -18.29 -10.68
N MET A 221 -1.48 -16.98 -10.59
CA MET A 221 -0.62 -16.28 -11.54
C MET A 221 0.81 -16.79 -11.49
N GLN A 222 1.37 -17.01 -10.31
CA GLN A 222 2.70 -17.58 -10.13
C GLN A 222 2.80 -18.97 -10.79
N SER A 223 1.79 -19.81 -10.60
CA SER A 223 1.75 -21.16 -11.20
C SER A 223 1.72 -21.12 -12.73
N ILE A 224 0.91 -20.24 -13.32
CA ILE A 224 0.88 -20.03 -14.77
C ILE A 224 2.23 -19.47 -15.24
N TRP A 225 2.75 -18.45 -14.57
CA TRP A 225 3.98 -17.75 -14.92
C TRP A 225 5.18 -18.69 -15.02
N GLN A 226 5.38 -19.56 -14.03
CA GLN A 226 6.49 -20.52 -13.99
C GLN A 226 6.46 -21.54 -15.13
N ARG A 227 5.31 -21.77 -15.76
CA ARG A 227 5.17 -22.64 -16.92
C ARG A 227 5.48 -21.96 -18.25
N THR A 228 5.48 -20.62 -18.26
CA THR A 228 5.78 -19.86 -19.49
C THR A 228 7.27 -19.92 -19.83
N SER A 229 7.61 -19.77 -21.12
CA SER A 229 9.00 -19.73 -21.58
C SER A 229 9.75 -18.48 -21.10
N TRP A 230 9.03 -17.40 -20.78
CA TRP A 230 9.60 -16.12 -20.31
C TRP A 230 9.61 -15.97 -18.81
N GLY A 231 8.82 -16.76 -18.07
CA GLY A 231 8.69 -16.67 -16.62
C GLY A 231 9.36 -17.79 -15.85
N ARG A 232 9.72 -18.89 -16.53
CA ARG A 232 10.27 -20.10 -15.91
C ARG A 232 11.47 -19.83 -14.99
N ASP A 233 12.39 -18.99 -15.46
CA ASP A 233 13.63 -18.69 -14.75
C ASP A 233 13.58 -17.36 -13.98
N THR A 234 12.40 -16.75 -13.92
CA THR A 234 12.19 -15.44 -13.26
C THR A 234 10.99 -15.54 -12.32
N PRO A 235 11.19 -15.98 -11.07
CA PRO A 235 10.10 -16.08 -10.10
C PRO A 235 9.50 -14.69 -9.83
N LEU A 236 8.19 -14.65 -9.59
CA LEU A 236 7.51 -13.44 -9.19
C LEU A 236 7.63 -13.22 -7.67
N ASP A 237 7.91 -12.01 -7.27
CA ASP A 237 7.81 -11.55 -5.87
C ASP A 237 6.36 -11.17 -5.50
N GLY A 238 5.50 -10.98 -6.49
CA GLY A 238 4.09 -10.67 -6.31
C GLY A 238 3.38 -10.30 -7.60
N VAL A 239 2.13 -9.87 -7.46
CA VAL A 239 1.30 -9.38 -8.56
C VAL A 239 0.80 -7.97 -8.29
N LEU A 240 0.65 -7.21 -9.36
CA LEU A 240 0.00 -5.90 -9.37
C LEU A 240 -1.25 -5.99 -10.24
N MET A 241 -2.39 -5.76 -9.63
CA MET A 241 -3.68 -5.75 -10.34
C MET A 241 -4.06 -4.29 -10.58
N VAL A 242 -4.14 -3.90 -11.84
CA VAL A 242 -4.36 -2.51 -12.24
C VAL A 242 -5.53 -2.44 -13.21
N ASP A 243 -6.50 -1.59 -12.92
CA ASP A 243 -7.63 -1.31 -13.78
C ASP A 243 -7.54 0.08 -14.46
N PRO A 244 -8.32 0.31 -15.51
CA PRO A 244 -8.33 1.57 -16.23
C PRO A 244 -8.76 2.79 -15.40
N VAL A 245 -9.56 2.58 -14.36
CA VAL A 245 -10.01 3.67 -13.47
C VAL A 245 -8.86 4.13 -12.59
N PHE A 246 -8.09 3.19 -12.05
CA PHE A 246 -6.87 3.52 -11.30
C PHE A 246 -5.85 4.26 -12.17
N LEU A 247 -5.61 3.80 -13.41
CA LEU A 247 -4.73 4.49 -14.35
C LEU A 247 -5.23 5.92 -14.66
N GLN A 248 -6.54 6.11 -14.80
CA GLN A 248 -7.12 7.44 -14.98
C GLN A 248 -6.84 8.37 -13.80
N GLU A 249 -6.96 7.90 -12.56
CA GLU A 249 -6.63 8.71 -11.38
C GLU A 249 -5.13 9.04 -11.33
N LEU A 250 -4.26 8.12 -11.72
CA LEU A 250 -2.83 8.42 -11.85
C LEU A 250 -2.55 9.48 -12.92
N VAL A 251 -3.19 9.39 -14.09
CA VAL A 251 -3.06 10.41 -15.15
C VAL A 251 -3.57 11.77 -14.69
N LYS A 252 -4.67 11.78 -13.93
CA LYS A 252 -5.22 13.01 -13.36
C LYS A 252 -4.26 13.72 -12.40
N ILE A 253 -3.54 12.94 -11.60
CA ILE A 253 -2.58 13.46 -10.61
C ILE A 253 -1.25 13.86 -11.27
N ASN A 254 -0.74 13.04 -12.19
CA ASN A 254 0.62 13.16 -12.71
C ASN A 254 0.70 13.90 -14.06
N GLY A 255 -0.44 14.23 -14.65
CA GLY A 255 -0.53 14.94 -15.93
C GLY A 255 -0.88 14.05 -17.12
N ASN A 256 -1.28 14.70 -18.20
CA ASN A 256 -1.72 14.04 -19.43
C ASN A 256 -0.59 13.21 -20.06
N ILE A 257 -1.00 12.16 -20.78
CA ILE A 257 -0.10 11.32 -21.58
C ILE A 257 -0.46 11.45 -23.06
N THR A 258 0.52 11.28 -23.94
CA THR A 258 0.33 11.37 -25.39
C THR A 258 0.72 10.04 -26.01
N LEU A 259 -0.22 9.40 -26.69
CA LEU A 259 0.00 8.14 -27.38
C LEU A 259 0.79 8.34 -28.67
N SER A 260 1.32 7.26 -29.22
CA SER A 260 2.14 7.29 -30.45
C SER A 260 1.43 7.84 -31.68
N ASP A 261 0.10 7.81 -31.71
CA ASP A 261 -0.74 8.37 -32.76
C ASP A 261 -1.09 9.86 -32.56
N GLY A 262 -0.57 10.48 -31.48
CA GLY A 262 -0.84 11.87 -31.10
C GLY A 262 -2.09 12.07 -30.24
N ARG A 263 -2.82 11.04 -29.89
CA ARG A 263 -3.98 11.12 -28.98
C ARG A 263 -3.54 11.47 -27.59
N VAL A 264 -4.22 12.45 -26.98
CA VAL A 264 -3.95 12.86 -25.59
C VAL A 264 -4.98 12.22 -24.67
N LEU A 265 -4.48 11.52 -23.65
CA LEU A 265 -5.29 10.98 -22.55
C LEU A 265 -5.07 11.84 -21.30
N ALA A 266 -6.18 12.15 -20.64
CA ALA A 266 -6.26 13.01 -19.48
C ALA A 266 -7.07 12.31 -18.37
N GLY A 267 -7.07 12.92 -17.18
CA GLY A 267 -7.80 12.39 -16.01
C GLY A 267 -9.33 12.26 -16.18
N GLY A 268 -9.89 12.60 -17.33
CA GLY A 268 -11.32 12.46 -17.59
C GLY A 268 -11.68 11.51 -18.75
N ASN A 269 -10.70 11.01 -19.51
CA ASN A 269 -10.98 10.16 -20.69
C ASN A 269 -10.11 8.90 -20.79
N THR A 270 -9.19 8.69 -19.87
CA THR A 270 -8.27 7.52 -19.91
C THR A 270 -9.02 6.21 -19.71
N ALA A 271 -9.94 6.14 -18.76
CA ALA A 271 -10.72 4.94 -18.53
C ALA A 271 -11.67 4.64 -19.70
N GLU A 272 -12.34 5.64 -20.26
CA GLU A 272 -13.18 5.49 -21.45
C GLU A 272 -12.35 4.97 -22.64
N PHE A 273 -11.14 5.50 -22.83
CA PHE A 273 -10.24 5.03 -23.87
C PHE A 273 -9.91 3.55 -23.70
N LEU A 274 -9.44 3.14 -22.53
CA LEU A 274 -8.97 1.79 -22.25
C LEU A 274 -10.11 0.75 -22.19
N LEU A 275 -11.33 1.15 -21.77
CA LEU A 275 -12.47 0.24 -21.66
C LEU A 275 -13.32 0.15 -22.93
N ASN A 276 -13.21 1.12 -23.83
CA ASN A 276 -14.11 1.22 -24.98
C ASN A 276 -13.38 1.62 -26.27
N LYS A 277 -12.79 2.82 -26.33
CA LYS A 277 -12.26 3.39 -27.58
C LYS A 277 -11.13 2.60 -28.19
N VAL A 278 -10.24 2.02 -27.38
CA VAL A 278 -9.13 1.19 -27.86
C VAL A 278 -9.63 -0.01 -28.68
N TYR A 279 -10.77 -0.57 -28.31
CA TYR A 279 -11.36 -1.71 -29.01
C TYR A 279 -12.11 -1.33 -30.31
N ILE A 280 -12.61 -0.09 -30.37
CA ILE A 280 -13.33 0.42 -31.54
C ILE A 280 -12.38 1.02 -32.56
N ASP A 281 -11.42 1.80 -32.10
CA ASP A 281 -10.57 2.63 -32.96
C ASP A 281 -9.34 1.88 -33.49
N TYR A 282 -8.93 0.75 -32.84
CA TYR A 282 -7.68 0.05 -33.20
C TYR A 282 -7.89 -1.45 -33.42
N PRO A 283 -7.15 -2.02 -34.38
CA PRO A 283 -7.18 -3.46 -34.60
C PRO A 283 -6.56 -4.21 -33.40
N VAL A 284 -7.01 -5.44 -33.17
CA VAL A 284 -6.67 -6.27 -32.01
C VAL A 284 -5.15 -6.33 -31.72
N TYR A 285 -4.33 -6.45 -32.78
CA TYR A 285 -2.88 -6.57 -32.62
C TYR A 285 -2.18 -5.29 -32.10
N MET A 286 -2.87 -4.13 -32.11
CA MET A 286 -2.36 -2.86 -31.60
C MET A 286 -2.84 -2.55 -30.18
N GLN A 287 -3.90 -3.18 -29.72
CA GLN A 287 -4.55 -2.83 -28.46
C GLN A 287 -3.59 -2.99 -27.27
N ASP A 288 -2.87 -4.11 -27.18
CA ASP A 288 -1.89 -4.37 -26.13
C ASP A 288 -0.75 -3.33 -26.13
N THR A 289 -0.34 -2.85 -27.31
CA THR A 289 0.65 -1.77 -27.45
C THR A 289 0.17 -0.48 -26.79
N TYR A 290 -1.09 -0.12 -26.97
CA TYR A 290 -1.65 1.08 -26.34
C TYR A 290 -1.82 0.93 -24.83
N PHE A 291 -2.18 -0.24 -24.34
CA PHE A 291 -2.18 -0.53 -22.90
C PHE A 291 -0.79 -0.35 -22.30
N ALA A 292 0.23 -0.89 -22.97
CA ALA A 292 1.62 -0.75 -22.55
C ALA A 292 2.06 0.72 -22.52
N GLN A 293 1.76 1.50 -23.58
CA GLN A 293 2.09 2.93 -23.64
C GLN A 293 1.44 3.73 -22.51
N VAL A 294 0.16 3.45 -22.20
CA VAL A 294 -0.53 4.12 -21.10
C VAL A 294 0.15 3.81 -19.76
N ALA A 295 0.44 2.55 -19.49
CA ALA A 295 1.09 2.13 -18.25
C ALA A 295 2.50 2.75 -18.11
N GLU A 296 3.32 2.67 -19.16
CA GLU A 296 4.69 3.17 -19.18
C GLU A 296 4.75 4.69 -19.00
N GLN A 297 3.95 5.45 -19.76
CA GLN A 297 3.92 6.91 -19.65
C GLN A 297 3.34 7.38 -18.31
N THR A 298 2.33 6.68 -17.77
CA THR A 298 1.77 6.98 -16.45
C THR A 298 2.85 6.85 -15.37
N VAL A 299 3.61 5.76 -15.39
CA VAL A 299 4.73 5.54 -14.44
C VAL A 299 5.84 6.57 -14.66
N SER A 300 6.21 6.86 -15.91
CA SER A 300 7.20 7.90 -16.24
C SER A 300 6.80 9.26 -15.70
N ASN A 301 5.52 9.65 -15.87
CA ASN A 301 5.00 10.92 -15.35
C ASN A 301 4.99 10.96 -13.80
N MET A 302 4.73 9.84 -13.12
CA MET A 302 4.84 9.78 -11.66
C MET A 302 6.24 10.16 -11.17
N PHE A 303 7.28 9.74 -11.87
CA PHE A 303 8.67 10.06 -11.51
C PHE A 303 9.08 11.46 -11.92
N SER A 304 8.62 11.93 -13.09
CA SER A 304 9.01 13.24 -13.63
C SER A 304 8.34 14.39 -12.91
N ASN A 305 7.08 14.22 -12.54
CA ASN A 305 6.28 15.33 -12.02
C ASN A 305 6.22 15.40 -10.50
N CYS A 306 6.65 14.39 -9.76
CA CYS A 306 6.70 14.28 -8.27
C CYS A 306 5.68 15.18 -7.51
N LEU A 307 4.48 15.35 -8.10
CA LEU A 307 3.44 16.29 -7.66
C LEU A 307 2.66 15.79 -6.43
N LEU A 308 2.92 14.57 -5.99
CA LEU A 308 2.29 14.02 -4.78
C LEU A 308 2.58 14.85 -3.51
N TYR A 309 3.58 15.74 -3.56
CA TYR A 309 3.98 16.60 -2.43
C TYR A 309 3.73 18.10 -2.62
N THR A 310 3.27 18.55 -3.79
CA THR A 310 2.99 19.97 -4.03
C THR A 310 1.50 20.29 -4.11
N SER A 311 0.63 19.40 -3.66
CA SER A 311 -0.78 19.72 -3.49
C SER A 311 -0.89 20.86 -2.46
N PRO A 312 -1.39 22.05 -2.82
CA PRO A 312 -1.48 23.16 -1.87
C PRO A 312 -2.32 22.72 -0.68
N SER A 313 -1.80 22.97 0.50
CA SER A 313 -2.54 22.75 1.75
C SER A 313 -3.90 23.44 1.65
N PRO A 314 -4.99 22.88 2.21
CA PRO A 314 -6.27 23.58 2.30
C PRO A 314 -6.20 25.00 2.90
N ARG A 315 -5.10 25.35 3.57
CA ARG A 315 -4.80 26.70 4.05
C ARG A 315 -4.32 27.65 2.95
N ASP A 316 -3.68 27.13 1.89
CA ASP A 316 -3.16 27.97 0.81
C ASP A 316 -4.27 28.34 -0.19
N MET A 317 -5.33 27.51 -0.29
CA MET A 317 -6.50 27.79 -1.13
C MET A 317 -7.44 28.88 -0.58
N ARG A 318 -7.22 29.38 0.64
CA ARG A 318 -8.02 30.46 1.25
C ARG A 318 -7.44 31.86 1.04
N ARG A 319 -6.37 32.02 0.27
CA ARG A 319 -5.69 33.30 0.01
C ARG A 319 -5.67 33.74 -1.45
N SER A 320 -6.45 33.10 -2.32
CA SER A 320 -6.66 33.55 -3.71
C SER A 320 -8.11 33.97 -3.91
#